data_590180e2923bb0e06ca19fa7f35b8cbf
#
_entry.id   590180e2923bb0e06ca19fa7f35b8cbf
#
_cell.length_a   1.000
_cell.length_b   1.000
_cell.length_c   1.000
_cell.angle_alpha   90.00
_cell.angle_beta   90.00
_cell.angle_gamma   90.00
#
_symmetry.space_group_name_H-M   'P 1'
#
loop_
_entity.id
_entity.type
_entity.pdbx_description
1 polymer ?
#
loop_
_entity_poly.entity_id
_entity_poly.type
_entity_poly.pdbx_seq_one_letter_code
_entity_poly.pdbx_strand_id
1 'polypeptide(L)'
;HADMCDETLLERYLETGDVEDDEIRRLIKERRLFPCFFGSALKLTGVEELLGGIRRWAMVPDYPQEFEAKVYKISRDDQGNRLTHLKITGGSLKVKGIISGGNTEKPSEAWQEKVNQIRVYSGDRYETVAEAEAGTICAVSGLTRTYPGQGLGEEAETLPPLLEPVLTCQVCLPEGCDPALMLPKLKLLEEEQPELHIVWDEQLQEIQAQIMGEIQTEILQSVIAERF
;
A
#
# COMPACT_ATOMS: atom_id res chain seq x y z
N HIS A 1 29.82 -14.51 10.24
CA HIS A 1 29.36 -13.16 9.85
C HIS A 1 28.52 -12.43 10.92
N ALA A 2 28.29 -13.04 12.09
CA ALA A 2 27.70 -12.36 13.25
C ALA A 2 28.67 -11.37 13.92
N ASP A 3 29.93 -11.50 13.58
CA ASP A 3 31.07 -10.87 14.27
C ASP A 3 31.10 -9.33 14.20
N MET A 4 30.29 -8.72 13.36
CA MET A 4 30.32 -7.26 13.15
C MET A 4 29.12 -6.54 13.75
N CYS A 5 28.18 -7.26 14.36
CA CYS A 5 26.90 -6.66 14.77
C CYS A 5 26.82 -6.26 16.22
N ASP A 6 27.48 -7.01 17.13
CA ASP A 6 27.42 -6.79 18.58
C ASP A 6 28.57 -7.54 19.28
N GLU A 7 29.40 -6.83 20.07
CA GLU A 7 30.52 -7.46 20.80
C GLU A 7 30.01 -8.50 21.81
N THR A 8 28.89 -8.23 22.44
CA THR A 8 28.29 -9.17 23.42
C THR A 8 27.78 -10.46 22.76
N LEU A 9 27.27 -10.36 21.54
CA LEU A 9 26.85 -11.49 20.74
C LEU A 9 28.04 -12.35 20.33
N LEU A 10 29.13 -11.71 19.94
CA LEU A 10 30.36 -12.39 19.55
C LEU A 10 30.96 -13.14 20.73
N GLU A 11 31.06 -12.52 21.90
CA GLU A 11 31.54 -13.17 23.13
C GLU A 11 30.70 -14.41 23.46
N ARG A 12 29.37 -14.29 23.45
CA ARG A 12 28.48 -15.43 23.73
C ARG A 12 28.62 -16.53 22.69
N TYR A 13 28.70 -16.20 21.40
CA TYR A 13 28.91 -17.19 20.36
C TYR A 13 30.26 -17.92 20.48
N LEU A 14 31.31 -17.22 20.88
CA LEU A 14 32.62 -17.82 21.11
C LEU A 14 32.63 -18.76 22.34
N GLU A 15 31.79 -18.46 23.35
CA GLU A 15 31.67 -19.29 24.55
C GLU A 15 30.76 -20.52 24.33
N THR A 16 29.63 -20.34 23.66
CA THR A 16 28.59 -21.37 23.57
C THR A 16 28.51 -22.07 22.22
N GLY A 17 29.04 -21.45 21.17
CA GLY A 17 28.94 -21.92 19.79
C GLY A 17 27.56 -21.75 19.16
N ASP A 18 26.61 -21.11 19.87
CA ASP A 18 25.23 -20.93 19.41
C ASP A 18 24.69 -19.54 19.76
N VAL A 19 23.64 -19.10 19.05
CA VAL A 19 22.91 -17.84 19.26
C VAL A 19 21.43 -18.14 19.42
N GLU A 20 20.84 -17.64 20.48
CA GLU A 20 19.40 -17.84 20.72
C GLU A 20 18.54 -17.16 19.64
N ASP A 21 17.44 -17.82 19.27
CA ASP A 21 16.52 -17.32 18.25
C ASP A 21 15.96 -15.91 18.55
N ASP A 22 15.69 -15.62 19.82
CA ASP A 22 15.16 -14.32 20.22
C ASP A 22 16.16 -13.18 20.00
N GLU A 23 17.44 -13.48 20.15
CA GLU A 23 18.50 -12.52 19.86
C GLU A 23 18.66 -12.30 18.34
N ILE A 24 18.57 -13.38 17.56
CA ILE A 24 18.53 -13.28 16.09
C ILE A 24 17.32 -12.45 15.64
N ARG A 25 16.13 -12.70 16.18
CA ARG A 25 14.91 -11.93 15.90
C ARG A 25 15.08 -10.45 16.24
N ARG A 26 15.67 -10.14 17.40
CA ARG A 26 15.95 -8.76 17.80
C ARG A 26 16.85 -8.05 16.79
N LEU A 27 17.95 -8.67 16.40
CA LEU A 27 18.90 -8.11 15.43
C LEU A 27 18.26 -7.93 14.03
N ILE A 28 17.40 -8.85 13.61
CA ILE A 28 16.64 -8.71 12.37
C ILE A 28 15.68 -7.51 12.46
N LYS A 29 14.95 -7.35 13.57
CA LYS A 29 14.06 -6.20 13.82
C LYS A 29 14.81 -4.87 13.81
N GLU A 30 16.01 -4.84 14.40
CA GLU A 30 16.91 -3.68 14.41
C GLU A 30 17.61 -3.43 13.06
N ARG A 31 17.39 -4.29 12.05
CA ARG A 31 18.07 -4.25 10.74
C ARG A 31 19.59 -4.34 10.82
N ARG A 32 20.10 -5.05 11.80
CA ARG A 32 21.53 -5.33 12.03
C ARG A 32 21.95 -6.70 11.50
N LEU A 33 20.98 -7.60 11.27
CA LEU A 33 21.20 -8.93 10.74
C LEU A 33 20.17 -9.22 9.63
N PHE A 34 20.63 -9.77 8.51
CA PHE A 34 19.82 -10.11 7.35
C PHE A 34 20.00 -11.59 7.01
N PRO A 35 18.98 -12.44 7.26
CA PRO A 35 19.04 -13.85 6.88
C PRO A 35 19.14 -14.00 5.36
N CYS A 36 20.05 -14.83 4.89
CA CYS A 36 20.20 -15.14 3.48
C CYS A 36 19.88 -16.61 3.22
N PHE A 37 19.06 -16.86 2.21
CA PHE A 37 18.68 -18.20 1.76
C PHE A 37 19.09 -18.40 0.31
N PHE A 38 19.64 -19.57 0.03
CA PHE A 38 20.07 -19.94 -1.31
C PHE A 38 19.11 -21.00 -1.86
N GLY A 39 18.61 -20.75 -3.06
CA GLY A 39 17.66 -21.68 -3.66
C GLY A 39 17.42 -21.42 -5.15
N SER A 40 16.57 -22.23 -5.73
CA SER A 40 16.11 -22.11 -7.10
C SER A 40 14.59 -22.21 -7.12
N ALA A 41 13.91 -21.10 -7.41
CA ALA A 41 12.45 -21.09 -7.53
C ALA A 41 11.95 -22.06 -8.60
N LEU A 42 12.65 -22.15 -9.75
CA LEU A 42 12.29 -23.06 -10.84
C LEU A 42 12.39 -24.54 -10.42
N LYS A 43 13.38 -24.88 -9.60
CA LYS A 43 13.62 -26.26 -9.13
C LYS A 43 12.98 -26.55 -7.78
N LEU A 44 12.36 -25.57 -7.17
CA LEU A 44 11.79 -25.60 -5.81
C LEU A 44 12.80 -25.98 -4.71
N THR A 45 14.11 -25.83 -4.99
CA THR A 45 15.17 -26.12 -4.02
C THR A 45 15.34 -24.92 -3.09
N GLY A 46 15.46 -25.13 -1.78
CA GLY A 46 15.65 -24.07 -0.77
C GLY A 46 14.37 -23.30 -0.41
N VAL A 47 13.22 -23.65 -0.97
CA VAL A 47 11.94 -22.96 -0.67
C VAL A 47 11.46 -23.31 0.73
N GLU A 48 11.59 -24.57 1.15
CA GLU A 48 11.19 -25.00 2.50
C GLU A 48 12.04 -24.33 3.58
N GLU A 49 13.35 -24.20 3.34
CA GLU A 49 14.29 -23.54 4.23
C GLU A 49 13.95 -22.03 4.36
N LEU A 50 13.59 -21.36 3.26
CA LEU A 50 13.13 -19.98 3.27
C LEU A 50 11.84 -19.83 4.09
N LEU A 51 10.84 -20.68 3.84
CA LEU A 51 9.57 -20.67 4.57
C LEU A 51 9.77 -20.98 6.06
N GLY A 52 10.64 -21.94 6.35
CA GLY A 52 11.07 -22.28 7.71
C GLY A 52 11.72 -21.10 8.42
N GLY A 53 12.62 -20.39 7.73
CA GLY A 53 13.27 -19.18 8.23
C GLY A 53 12.29 -18.03 8.48
N ILE A 54 11.36 -17.79 7.58
CA ILE A 54 10.30 -16.78 7.77
C ILE A 54 9.48 -17.12 9.01
N ARG A 55 9.03 -18.37 9.17
CA ARG A 55 8.25 -18.81 10.31
C ARG A 55 9.02 -18.68 11.63
N ARG A 56 10.32 -18.94 11.61
CA ARG A 56 11.18 -18.93 12.79
C ARG A 56 11.55 -17.52 13.24
N TRP A 57 11.83 -16.61 12.30
CA TRP A 57 12.44 -15.31 12.59
C TRP A 57 11.56 -14.10 12.32
N ALA A 58 10.46 -14.24 11.54
CA ALA A 58 9.53 -13.15 11.41
C ALA A 58 8.78 -12.88 12.71
N MET A 59 8.78 -11.63 13.14
CA MET A 59 8.05 -11.21 14.33
C MET A 59 6.69 -10.64 13.91
N VAL A 60 5.64 -11.06 14.58
CA VAL A 60 4.34 -10.40 14.48
C VAL A 60 4.41 -9.14 15.36
N PRO A 61 4.07 -7.95 14.82
CA PRO A 61 4.02 -6.74 15.63
C PRO A 61 2.97 -6.85 16.75
N ASP A 62 3.25 -6.24 17.88
CA ASP A 62 2.22 -5.97 18.88
C ASP A 62 1.36 -4.82 18.36
N TYR A 63 0.07 -5.07 18.20
CA TYR A 63 -0.88 -4.09 17.71
C TYR A 63 -1.61 -3.39 18.87
N PRO A 64 -1.80 -2.06 18.82
CA PRO A 64 -2.59 -1.35 19.82
C PRO A 64 -4.05 -1.78 19.79
N GLN A 65 -4.77 -1.52 20.89
CA GLN A 65 -6.19 -1.88 21.03
C GLN A 65 -7.13 -0.91 20.29
N GLU A 66 -6.69 0.34 20.13
CA GLU A 66 -7.45 1.36 19.40
C GLU A 66 -7.36 1.11 17.90
N PHE A 67 -8.40 1.53 17.17
CA PHE A 67 -8.44 1.35 15.72
C PHE A 67 -7.39 2.23 15.05
N GLU A 68 -6.55 1.57 14.27
CA GLU A 68 -5.57 2.20 13.40
C GLU A 68 -5.52 1.45 12.07
N ALA A 69 -5.36 2.17 10.98
CA ALA A 69 -5.17 1.58 9.67
C ALA A 69 -4.36 2.49 8.74
N LYS A 70 -3.65 1.88 7.80
CA LYS A 70 -2.90 2.57 6.77
C LYS A 70 -3.48 2.26 5.39
N VAL A 71 -3.89 3.28 4.67
CA VAL A 71 -4.34 3.18 3.29
C VAL A 71 -3.12 3.10 2.38
N TYR A 72 -3.04 2.05 1.55
CA TYR A 72 -1.90 1.88 0.65
C TYR A 72 -2.27 1.91 -0.83
N LYS A 73 -3.57 1.74 -1.17
CA LYS A 73 -4.03 1.73 -2.56
C LYS A 73 -5.50 2.11 -2.64
N ILE A 74 -5.85 2.80 -3.71
CA ILE A 74 -7.24 2.95 -4.16
C ILE A 74 -7.39 2.17 -5.47
N SER A 75 -8.51 1.50 -5.65
CA SER A 75 -8.87 0.84 -6.91
C SER A 75 -10.38 0.90 -7.13
N ARG A 76 -10.82 0.39 -8.28
CA ARG A 76 -12.23 0.19 -8.58
C ARG A 76 -12.47 -1.26 -8.96
N ASP A 77 -13.60 -1.81 -8.57
CA ASP A 77 -14.01 -3.14 -8.99
C ASP A 77 -14.63 -3.10 -10.41
N ASP A 78 -14.96 -4.27 -10.95
CA ASP A 78 -15.53 -4.42 -12.31
C ASP A 78 -16.86 -3.66 -12.50
N GLN A 79 -17.51 -3.28 -11.40
CA GLN A 79 -18.74 -2.48 -11.40
C GLN A 79 -18.46 -0.98 -11.26
N GLY A 80 -17.18 -0.58 -11.18
CA GLY A 80 -16.74 0.81 -10.98
C GLY A 80 -16.83 1.29 -9.53
N ASN A 81 -17.16 0.43 -8.56
CA ASN A 81 -17.20 0.82 -7.17
C ASN A 81 -15.80 1.07 -6.63
N ARG A 82 -15.63 2.18 -5.93
CA ARG A 82 -14.37 2.56 -5.30
C ARG A 82 -14.05 1.64 -4.12
N LEU A 83 -12.82 1.13 -4.11
CA LEU A 83 -12.26 0.30 -3.06
C LEU A 83 -11.06 0.99 -2.43
N THR A 84 -11.08 1.12 -1.12
CA THR A 84 -9.95 1.58 -0.31
C THR A 84 -9.23 0.36 0.25
N HIS A 85 -8.02 0.13 -0.20
CA HIS A 85 -7.18 -0.96 0.31
C HIS A 85 -6.37 -0.46 1.49
N LEU A 86 -6.48 -1.16 2.60
CA LEU A 86 -5.83 -0.78 3.84
C LEU A 86 -5.28 -1.99 4.60
N LYS A 87 -4.27 -1.72 5.40
CA LYS A 87 -3.78 -2.63 6.42
C LYS A 87 -4.26 -2.11 7.77
N ILE A 88 -4.90 -2.96 8.55
CA ILE A 88 -5.28 -2.63 9.92
C ILE A 88 -4.06 -2.77 10.80
N THR A 89 -3.64 -1.69 11.45
CA THR A 89 -2.44 -1.59 12.28
C THR A 89 -2.76 -1.49 13.77
N GLY A 90 -4.07 -1.42 14.12
CA GLY A 90 -4.55 -1.43 15.50
C GLY A 90 -6.02 -1.79 15.59
N GLY A 91 -6.45 -2.37 16.70
CA GLY A 91 -7.84 -2.70 16.98
C GLY A 91 -8.51 -3.57 15.94
N SER A 92 -9.73 -3.20 15.57
CA SER A 92 -10.50 -3.90 14.52
C SER A 92 -11.40 -2.95 13.75
N LEU A 93 -11.75 -3.33 12.52
CA LEU A 93 -12.68 -2.63 11.65
C LEU A 93 -13.94 -3.47 11.43
N LYS A 94 -15.13 -2.90 11.68
CA LYS A 94 -16.41 -3.55 11.49
C LYS A 94 -17.18 -2.98 10.31
N VAL A 95 -17.92 -3.83 9.63
CA VAL A 95 -18.94 -3.39 8.66
C VAL A 95 -19.96 -2.50 9.38
N LYS A 96 -20.37 -1.41 8.74
CA LYS A 96 -21.18 -0.31 9.30
C LYS A 96 -20.44 0.56 10.33
N GLY A 97 -19.17 0.27 10.66
CA GLY A 97 -18.34 1.15 11.46
C GLY A 97 -18.13 2.50 10.75
N ILE A 98 -17.97 3.54 11.56
CA ILE A 98 -17.67 4.88 11.07
C ILE A 98 -16.17 5.08 11.17
N ILE A 99 -15.56 5.49 10.08
CA ILE A 99 -14.17 5.92 10.04
C ILE A 99 -14.15 7.44 9.92
N SER A 100 -13.31 8.07 10.70
CA SER A 100 -13.01 9.50 10.62
C SER A 100 -11.63 9.71 10.05
N GLY A 101 -11.46 10.78 9.30
CA GLY A 101 -10.19 11.23 8.77
C GLY A 101 -10.22 12.72 8.50
N GLY A 102 -9.12 13.21 7.94
CA GLY A 102 -8.92 14.65 7.69
C GLY A 102 -7.84 15.21 8.60
N ASN A 103 -7.38 16.42 8.28
CA ASN A 103 -6.32 17.08 9.03
C ASN A 103 -6.85 17.51 10.41
N THR A 104 -6.23 17.01 11.49
CA THR A 104 -6.57 17.38 12.87
C THR A 104 -6.33 18.87 13.15
N GLU A 105 -5.43 19.52 12.41
CA GLU A 105 -5.16 20.96 12.54
C GLU A 105 -6.19 21.82 11.81
N LYS A 106 -6.98 21.23 10.88
CA LYS A 106 -8.02 21.92 10.11
C LYS A 106 -9.36 21.20 10.25
N PRO A 107 -10.15 21.51 11.26
CA PRO A 107 -11.45 20.85 11.50
C PRO A 107 -12.42 20.93 10.31
N SER A 108 -12.27 21.92 9.43
CA SER A 108 -13.09 22.05 8.21
C SER A 108 -12.84 20.95 7.18
N GLU A 109 -11.73 20.26 7.27
CA GLU A 109 -11.35 19.14 6.38
C GLU A 109 -11.70 17.77 6.98
N ALA A 110 -12.15 17.75 8.24
CA ALA A 110 -12.58 16.52 8.90
C ALA A 110 -13.78 15.88 8.17
N TRP A 111 -13.77 14.55 8.10
CA TRP A 111 -14.84 13.77 7.50
C TRP A 111 -15.12 12.51 8.29
N GLN A 112 -16.33 12.01 8.12
CA GLN A 112 -16.76 10.73 8.67
C GLN A 112 -17.51 9.96 7.58
N GLU A 113 -17.09 8.72 7.35
CA GLU A 113 -17.68 7.86 6.35
C GLU A 113 -17.92 6.46 6.92
N LYS A 114 -18.89 5.77 6.34
CA LYS A 114 -19.32 4.46 6.82
C LYS A 114 -18.78 3.36 5.93
N VAL A 115 -18.23 2.33 6.57
CA VAL A 115 -17.80 1.11 5.89
C VAL A 115 -19.03 0.29 5.46
N ASN A 116 -19.17 0.06 4.16
CA ASN A 116 -20.28 -0.73 3.63
C ASN A 116 -19.95 -2.23 3.56
N GLN A 117 -18.74 -2.57 3.13
CA GLN A 117 -18.27 -3.95 2.98
C GLN A 117 -16.79 -4.03 3.26
N ILE A 118 -16.34 -5.14 3.83
CA ILE A 118 -14.93 -5.48 4.01
C ILE A 118 -14.66 -6.74 3.20
N ARG A 119 -13.65 -6.68 2.31
CA ARG A 119 -13.21 -7.77 1.44
C ARG A 119 -11.78 -8.17 1.81
N VAL A 120 -11.55 -9.45 2.10
CA VAL A 120 -10.21 -10.02 2.29
C VAL A 120 -9.88 -10.83 1.05
N TYR A 121 -8.80 -10.43 0.36
CA TYR A 121 -8.41 -11.04 -0.91
C TYR A 121 -7.44 -12.20 -0.72
N SER A 122 -7.61 -13.23 -1.57
CA SER A 122 -6.66 -14.33 -1.76
C SER A 122 -6.50 -14.57 -3.27
N GLY A 123 -5.47 -13.98 -3.86
CA GLY A 123 -5.35 -13.86 -5.32
C GLY A 123 -6.47 -13.00 -5.89
N ASP A 124 -7.14 -13.48 -6.95
CA ASP A 124 -8.25 -12.77 -7.61
C ASP A 124 -9.61 -12.94 -6.90
N ARG A 125 -9.66 -13.78 -5.89
CA ARG A 125 -10.89 -14.05 -5.13
C ARG A 125 -10.88 -13.29 -3.81
N TYR A 126 -12.05 -12.95 -3.32
CA TYR A 126 -12.22 -12.34 -2.02
C TYR A 126 -13.34 -12.97 -1.21
N GLU A 127 -13.20 -12.90 0.10
CA GLU A 127 -14.26 -13.19 1.05
C GLU A 127 -14.75 -11.89 1.68
N THR A 128 -16.05 -11.80 1.94
CA THR A 128 -16.61 -10.69 2.71
C THR A 128 -16.66 -11.07 4.17
N VAL A 129 -16.13 -10.21 5.01
CA VAL A 129 -16.09 -10.42 6.45
C VAL A 129 -16.88 -9.33 7.17
N ALA A 130 -17.44 -9.65 8.33
CA ALA A 130 -18.14 -8.68 9.16
C ALA A 130 -17.19 -7.78 9.96
N GLU A 131 -16.01 -8.31 10.27
CA GLU A 131 -14.97 -7.65 11.05
C GLU A 131 -13.59 -8.10 10.54
N ALA A 132 -12.63 -7.18 10.53
CA ALA A 132 -11.23 -7.45 10.24
C ALA A 132 -10.37 -6.91 11.40
N GLU A 133 -9.51 -7.77 11.95
CA GLU A 133 -8.65 -7.47 13.10
C GLU A 133 -7.30 -6.90 12.65
N ALA A 134 -6.56 -6.31 13.59
CA ALA A 134 -5.21 -5.82 13.37
C ALA A 134 -4.30 -6.89 12.75
N GLY A 135 -3.45 -6.45 11.80
CA GLY A 135 -2.63 -7.32 10.96
C GLY A 135 -3.30 -7.73 9.63
N THR A 136 -4.63 -7.58 9.51
CA THR A 136 -5.35 -7.91 8.29
C THR A 136 -5.12 -6.87 7.19
N ILE A 137 -4.92 -7.35 5.96
CA ILE A 137 -4.94 -6.54 4.75
C ILE A 137 -6.28 -6.77 4.07
N CYS A 138 -7.03 -5.70 3.85
CA CYS A 138 -8.38 -5.79 3.27
C CYS A 138 -8.68 -4.60 2.35
N ALA A 139 -9.74 -4.73 1.56
CA ALA A 139 -10.32 -3.64 0.80
C ALA A 139 -11.71 -3.33 1.35
N VAL A 140 -12.01 -2.05 1.50
CA VAL A 140 -13.31 -1.60 1.99
C VAL A 140 -14.01 -0.73 0.96
N SER A 141 -15.33 -0.85 0.90
CA SER A 141 -16.19 0.05 0.14
C SER A 141 -16.94 1.00 1.06
N GLY A 142 -17.35 2.15 0.52
CA GLY A 142 -18.08 3.18 1.26
C GLY A 142 -17.24 4.39 1.64
N LEU A 143 -15.92 4.33 1.44
CA LEU A 143 -15.00 5.44 1.70
C LEU A 143 -14.70 6.17 0.38
N THR A 144 -14.92 7.48 0.35
CA THR A 144 -14.76 8.31 -0.85
C THR A 144 -13.62 9.32 -0.73
N ARG A 145 -13.23 9.66 0.50
CA ARG A 145 -12.27 10.73 0.80
C ARG A 145 -10.88 10.24 1.21
N THR A 146 -10.69 8.93 1.23
CA THR A 146 -9.39 8.32 1.52
C THR A 146 -8.43 8.44 0.33
N TYR A 147 -7.13 8.43 0.58
CA TYR A 147 -6.08 8.47 -0.43
C TYR A 147 -4.90 7.56 -0.04
N PRO A 148 -4.10 7.09 -1.02
CA PRO A 148 -2.92 6.29 -0.73
C PRO A 148 -1.92 7.04 0.16
N GLY A 149 -1.40 6.36 1.19
CA GLY A 149 -0.49 6.94 2.18
C GLY A 149 -1.18 7.50 3.42
N GLN A 150 -2.51 7.65 3.40
CA GLN A 150 -3.25 8.19 4.54
C GLN A 150 -3.24 7.23 5.73
N GLY A 151 -2.99 7.79 6.93
CA GLY A 151 -3.28 7.14 8.20
C GLY A 151 -4.73 7.37 8.63
N LEU A 152 -5.32 6.37 9.27
CA LEU A 152 -6.68 6.40 9.82
C LEU A 152 -6.62 6.04 11.31
N GLY A 153 -7.43 6.67 12.13
CA GLY A 153 -7.33 6.59 13.59
C GLY A 153 -6.09 7.35 14.07
N GLU A 154 -5.29 6.72 14.93
CA GLU A 154 -4.02 7.28 15.45
C GLU A 154 -2.81 6.95 14.55
N GLU A 155 -3.01 6.25 13.42
CA GLU A 155 -1.94 5.90 12.50
C GLU A 155 -1.37 7.14 11.81
N ALA A 156 -0.06 7.27 11.81
CA ALA A 156 0.63 8.37 11.14
C ALA A 156 0.52 8.25 9.60
N GLU A 157 0.44 9.38 8.92
CA GLU A 157 0.55 9.40 7.46
C GLU A 157 1.90 8.87 6.98
N THR A 158 1.89 8.22 5.83
CA THR A 158 3.14 7.80 5.18
C THR A 158 3.81 9.04 4.57
N LEU A 159 5.12 9.12 4.71
CA LEU A 159 5.89 10.13 3.99
C LEU A 159 5.64 10.01 2.48
N PRO A 160 5.63 11.14 1.75
CA PRO A 160 5.48 11.11 0.31
C PRO A 160 6.56 10.23 -0.33
N PRO A 161 6.28 9.59 -1.48
CA PRO A 161 7.25 8.75 -2.16
C PRO A 161 8.50 9.56 -2.51
N LEU A 162 9.69 8.94 -2.36
CA LEU A 162 10.97 9.54 -2.71
C LEU A 162 11.14 9.74 -4.23
N LEU A 163 10.43 8.95 -5.02
CA LEU A 163 10.46 9.03 -6.47
C LEU A 163 9.27 9.85 -6.95
N GLU A 164 9.59 10.96 -7.60
CA GLU A 164 8.62 11.82 -8.26
C GLU A 164 8.64 11.57 -9.77
N PRO A 165 7.49 11.72 -10.46
CA PRO A 165 7.45 11.65 -11.91
C PRO A 165 8.35 12.73 -12.54
N VAL A 166 9.10 12.34 -13.55
CA VAL A 166 10.09 13.24 -14.20
C VAL A 166 9.67 13.68 -15.60
N LEU A 167 8.67 13.03 -16.17
CA LEU A 167 8.20 13.32 -17.52
C LEU A 167 6.76 13.82 -17.47
N THR A 168 6.47 14.87 -18.24
CA THR A 168 5.09 15.33 -18.49
C THR A 168 4.72 14.95 -19.91
N CYS A 169 3.59 14.31 -20.09
CA CYS A 169 3.05 13.95 -21.39
C CYS A 169 1.68 14.58 -21.62
N GLN A 170 1.39 14.91 -22.87
CA GLN A 170 0.08 15.32 -23.32
C GLN A 170 -0.81 14.09 -23.51
N VAL A 171 -2.04 14.16 -23.02
CA VAL A 171 -3.07 13.15 -23.29
C VAL A 171 -3.84 13.57 -24.55
N CYS A 172 -3.47 12.98 -25.68
CA CYS A 172 -4.13 13.23 -26.97
C CYS A 172 -5.46 12.48 -27.02
N LEU A 173 -6.56 13.22 -27.07
CA LEU A 173 -7.90 12.63 -27.19
C LEU A 173 -8.25 12.36 -28.67
N PRO A 174 -9.06 11.31 -28.95
CA PRO A 174 -9.59 11.06 -30.30
C PRO A 174 -10.43 12.24 -30.83
N GLU A 175 -10.55 12.34 -32.15
CA GLU A 175 -11.41 13.35 -32.79
C GLU A 175 -12.86 13.25 -32.29
N GLY A 176 -13.42 14.38 -31.89
CA GLY A 176 -14.79 14.46 -31.37
C GLY A 176 -14.92 14.15 -29.87
N CYS A 177 -13.86 13.84 -29.19
CA CYS A 177 -13.88 13.68 -27.74
C CYS A 177 -13.74 15.04 -27.04
N ASP A 178 -14.70 15.39 -26.18
CA ASP A 178 -14.69 16.64 -25.42
C ASP A 178 -13.75 16.52 -24.21
N PRO A 179 -12.69 17.35 -24.12
CA PRO A 179 -11.78 17.36 -22.98
C PRO A 179 -12.48 17.60 -21.64
N ALA A 180 -13.53 18.42 -21.61
CA ALA A 180 -14.29 18.72 -20.40
C ALA A 180 -15.03 17.50 -19.85
N LEU A 181 -15.44 16.58 -20.71
CA LEU A 181 -16.07 15.32 -20.33
C LEU A 181 -15.04 14.24 -19.99
N MET A 182 -13.86 14.29 -20.60
CA MET A 182 -12.80 13.30 -20.37
C MET A 182 -11.99 13.59 -19.10
N LEU A 183 -11.70 14.84 -18.79
CA LEU A 183 -10.90 15.23 -17.64
C LEU A 183 -11.40 14.63 -16.29
N PRO A 184 -12.71 14.68 -15.96
CA PRO A 184 -13.20 14.03 -14.73
C PRO A 184 -12.95 12.51 -14.71
N LYS A 185 -13.02 11.84 -15.87
CA LYS A 185 -12.75 10.40 -16.00
C LYS A 185 -11.28 10.09 -15.74
N LEU A 186 -10.39 10.90 -16.33
CA LEU A 186 -8.95 10.76 -16.10
C LEU A 186 -8.58 11.04 -14.62
N LYS A 187 -9.28 11.99 -13.98
CA LYS A 187 -9.12 12.24 -12.54
C LYS A 187 -9.46 11.02 -11.67
N LEU A 188 -10.31 10.10 -12.13
CA LEU A 188 -10.53 8.83 -11.42
C LEU A 188 -9.29 7.92 -11.44
N LEU A 189 -8.46 8.00 -12.48
CA LEU A 189 -7.18 7.29 -12.53
C LEU A 189 -6.16 7.90 -11.57
N GLU A 190 -6.18 9.22 -11.42
CA GLU A 190 -5.33 9.92 -10.45
C GLU A 190 -5.66 9.53 -9.00
N GLU A 191 -6.93 9.22 -8.66
CA GLU A 191 -7.26 8.66 -7.35
C GLU A 191 -6.57 7.31 -7.08
N GLU A 192 -6.38 6.50 -8.12
CA GLU A 192 -5.71 5.20 -8.04
C GLU A 192 -4.18 5.32 -8.10
N GLN A 193 -3.68 6.31 -8.84
CA GLN A 193 -2.27 6.61 -9.10
C GLN A 193 -2.03 8.11 -8.95
N PRO A 194 -1.86 8.60 -7.71
CA PRO A 194 -1.72 10.04 -7.44
C PRO A 194 -0.53 10.69 -8.14
N GLU A 195 0.50 9.90 -8.47
CA GLU A 195 1.68 10.35 -9.20
C GLU A 195 1.38 10.83 -10.63
N LEU A 196 0.23 10.52 -11.21
CA LEU A 196 -0.13 10.98 -12.56
C LEU A 196 -0.35 12.48 -12.65
N HIS A 197 -0.67 13.17 -11.55
CA HIS A 197 -0.88 14.63 -11.51
C HIS A 197 -1.57 15.17 -12.76
N ILE A 198 -2.77 14.66 -13.05
CA ILE A 198 -3.51 15.00 -14.25
C ILE A 198 -4.08 16.42 -14.12
N VAL A 199 -3.70 17.31 -15.03
CA VAL A 199 -4.09 18.70 -15.01
C VAL A 199 -4.58 19.16 -16.39
N TRP A 200 -5.45 20.18 -16.40
CA TRP A 200 -5.79 20.93 -17.59
C TRP A 200 -4.87 22.14 -17.69
N ASP A 201 -4.09 22.21 -18.76
CA ASP A 201 -3.28 23.38 -19.06
C ASP A 201 -4.12 24.40 -19.86
N GLU A 202 -4.44 25.54 -19.23
CA GLU A 202 -5.25 26.57 -19.86
C GLU A 202 -4.53 27.29 -21.00
N GLN A 203 -3.20 27.37 -20.97
CA GLN A 203 -2.45 28.05 -21.99
C GLN A 203 -2.32 27.20 -23.27
N LEU A 204 -2.04 25.93 -23.10
CA LEU A 204 -1.89 24.98 -24.18
C LEU A 204 -3.21 24.34 -24.62
N GLN A 205 -4.29 24.51 -23.84
CA GLN A 205 -5.61 23.89 -24.08
C GLN A 205 -5.52 22.37 -24.20
N GLU A 206 -4.76 21.75 -23.33
CA GLU A 206 -4.51 20.31 -23.34
C GLU A 206 -4.57 19.68 -21.94
N ILE A 207 -4.81 18.37 -21.91
CA ILE A 207 -4.70 17.58 -20.67
C ILE A 207 -3.27 17.06 -20.58
N GLN A 208 -2.63 17.30 -19.45
CA GLN A 208 -1.30 16.81 -19.16
C GLN A 208 -1.34 15.77 -18.03
N ALA A 209 -0.46 14.78 -18.12
CA ALA A 209 -0.22 13.78 -17.08
C ALA A 209 1.27 13.63 -16.83
N GLN A 210 1.64 13.34 -15.58
CA GLN A 210 3.02 13.04 -15.20
C GLN A 210 3.25 11.53 -15.17
N ILE A 211 4.44 11.11 -15.65
CA ILE A 211 4.82 9.70 -15.74
C ILE A 211 6.28 9.50 -15.32
N MET A 212 6.60 8.29 -14.85
CA MET A 212 7.95 7.89 -14.46
C MET A 212 8.82 7.49 -15.66
N GLY A 213 8.20 7.10 -16.79
CA GLY A 213 8.93 6.62 -17.98
C GLY A 213 8.01 6.16 -19.10
N GLU A 214 8.62 5.83 -20.24
CA GLU A 214 7.90 5.49 -21.50
C GLU A 214 6.99 4.28 -21.38
N ILE A 215 7.39 3.25 -20.61
CA ILE A 215 6.57 2.04 -20.42
C ILE A 215 5.23 2.38 -19.75
N GLN A 216 5.23 3.32 -18.81
CA GLN A 216 4.00 3.77 -18.14
C GLN A 216 3.03 4.43 -19.12
N THR A 217 3.52 5.04 -20.18
CA THR A 217 2.67 5.63 -21.24
C THR A 217 1.82 4.58 -21.94
N GLU A 218 2.41 3.45 -22.30
CA GLU A 218 1.71 2.35 -22.96
C GLU A 218 0.65 1.74 -22.05
N ILE A 219 1.00 1.56 -20.77
CA ILE A 219 0.06 1.05 -19.75
C ILE A 219 -1.10 2.04 -19.57
N LEU A 220 -0.81 3.33 -19.45
CA LEU A 220 -1.82 4.37 -19.27
C LEU A 220 -2.76 4.46 -20.50
N GLN A 221 -2.23 4.38 -21.69
CA GLN A 221 -3.03 4.33 -22.92
C GLN A 221 -3.98 3.12 -22.94
N SER A 222 -3.48 1.93 -22.59
CA SER A 222 -4.30 0.71 -22.51
C SER A 222 -5.42 0.85 -21.49
N VAL A 223 -5.11 1.36 -20.29
CA VAL A 223 -6.09 1.57 -19.21
C VAL A 223 -7.17 2.59 -19.62
N ILE A 224 -6.78 3.70 -20.28
CA ILE A 224 -7.74 4.70 -20.76
C ILE A 224 -8.65 4.09 -21.82
N ALA A 225 -8.10 3.35 -22.78
CA ALA A 225 -8.87 2.75 -23.86
C ALA A 225 -9.83 1.64 -23.40
N GLU A 226 -9.48 0.92 -22.31
CA GLU A 226 -10.33 -0.12 -21.75
C GLU A 226 -11.48 0.44 -20.90
N ARG A 227 -11.25 1.57 -20.23
CA ARG A 227 -12.20 2.08 -19.22
C ARG A 227 -13.12 3.18 -19.74
N PHE A 228 -12.69 3.90 -20.78
CA PHE A 228 -13.38 5.14 -21.22
C PHE A 228 -13.62 5.21 -22.74
#